data_55ce9ecab98a59bcd066a1e5eecb2fe4
#
_entry.id   55ce9ecab98a59bcd066a1e5eecb2fe4
#
_cell.length_a   1.000
_cell.length_b   1.000
_cell.length_c   1.000
_cell.angle_alpha   90.00
_cell.angle_beta   90.00
_cell.angle_gamma   90.00
#
_symmetry.space_group_name_H-M   'P 1'
#
loop_
_entity.id
_entity.type
_entity.pdbx_description
1 polymer ?
#
loop_
_entity_poly.entity_id
_entity_poly.type
_entity_poly.pdbx_seq_one_letter_code
_entity_poly.pdbx_strand_id
1 'polypeptide(L)'
;FDPLTRGHEDLVRRASQMFSEVVVGVAGSSGKSPLFSLKDRVALAQEALQGISHVRVLGFEGLLIDFLQQEDARFVLRGLRAVSDFEYEFQLAGMNRRMRPDIETVFLTPSEEYMFLSATIVREIARLGGDVSQFVHPCVVNALTSKRR
;
A
#
# COMPACT_ATOMS: atom_id res chain seq x y z
N PHE A 1 -1.49 1.33 -3.57
CA PHE A 1 -1.19 -0.02 -4.05
C PHE A 1 -1.73 -0.18 -5.48
N ASP A 2 -0.86 -0.20 -6.46
CA ASP A 2 -1.22 -0.40 -7.87
C ASP A 2 -0.02 -0.99 -8.64
N PRO A 3 0.25 -2.27 -8.45
CA PRO A 3 -0.33 -3.22 -7.51
C PRO A 3 0.32 -3.23 -6.11
N LEU A 4 -0.17 -4.12 -5.23
CA LEU A 4 0.52 -4.51 -4.00
C LEU A 4 1.82 -5.23 -4.35
N THR A 5 2.92 -4.93 -3.62
CA THR A 5 4.24 -5.54 -3.81
C THR A 5 4.69 -6.30 -2.57
N ARG A 6 5.73 -7.12 -2.69
CA ARG A 6 6.34 -7.81 -1.53
C ARG A 6 6.80 -6.84 -0.44
N GLY A 7 7.25 -5.63 -0.81
CA GLY A 7 7.57 -4.60 0.17
C GLY A 7 6.35 -4.12 0.97
N HIS A 8 5.19 -4.04 0.33
CA HIS A 8 3.94 -3.72 1.04
C HIS A 8 3.51 -4.88 1.95
N GLU A 9 3.62 -6.14 1.51
CA GLU A 9 3.32 -7.33 2.33
C GLU A 9 4.22 -7.37 3.57
N ASP A 10 5.53 -7.08 3.43
CA ASP A 10 6.48 -6.99 4.54
C ASP A 10 6.04 -5.97 5.58
N LEU A 11 5.70 -4.75 5.14
CA LEU A 11 5.23 -3.71 6.04
C LEU A 11 3.95 -4.11 6.78
N VAL A 12 2.98 -4.70 6.08
CA VAL A 12 1.71 -5.15 6.68
C VAL A 12 1.95 -6.27 7.69
N ARG A 13 2.81 -7.24 7.38
CA ARG A 13 3.18 -8.33 8.29
C ARG A 13 3.83 -7.80 9.57
N ARG A 14 4.73 -6.83 9.45
CA ARG A 14 5.38 -6.21 10.61
C ARG A 14 4.40 -5.34 11.41
N ALA A 15 3.52 -4.62 10.73
CA ALA A 15 2.46 -3.85 11.37
C ALA A 15 1.51 -4.75 12.18
N SER A 16 1.15 -5.93 11.68
CA SER A 16 0.28 -6.88 12.38
C SER A 16 0.90 -7.46 13.67
N GLN A 17 2.23 -7.35 13.82
CA GLN A 17 2.93 -7.71 15.06
C GLN A 17 2.99 -6.56 16.07
N MET A 18 2.77 -5.31 15.61
CA MET A 18 2.86 -4.11 16.43
C MET A 18 1.49 -3.63 16.92
N PHE A 19 0.45 -3.89 16.14
CA PHE A 19 -0.91 -3.41 16.38
C PHE A 19 -1.88 -4.58 16.48
N SER A 20 -2.91 -4.44 17.32
CA SER A 20 -3.96 -5.46 17.49
C SER A 20 -4.83 -5.65 16.25
N GLU A 21 -4.95 -4.63 15.42
CA GLU A 21 -5.66 -4.66 14.14
C GLU A 21 -4.96 -3.74 13.14
N VAL A 22 -4.91 -4.16 11.88
CA VAL A 22 -4.37 -3.39 10.77
C VAL A 22 -5.41 -3.31 9.67
N VAL A 23 -5.77 -2.09 9.27
CA VAL A 23 -6.61 -1.84 8.10
C VAL A 23 -5.73 -1.34 6.97
N VAL A 24 -5.66 -2.11 5.90
CA VAL A 24 -4.97 -1.72 4.67
C VAL A 24 -5.93 -0.91 3.81
N GLY A 25 -5.80 0.41 3.84
CA GLY A 25 -6.60 1.33 3.03
C GLY A 25 -6.09 1.42 1.60
N VAL A 26 -6.88 1.00 0.65
CA VAL A 26 -6.60 1.15 -0.80
C VAL A 26 -7.33 2.38 -1.31
N ALA A 27 -6.61 3.47 -1.54
CA ALA A 27 -7.20 4.72 -2.01
C ALA A 27 -7.70 4.60 -3.46
N GLY A 28 -8.87 5.13 -3.74
CA GLY A 28 -9.31 5.47 -5.08
C GLY A 28 -8.32 6.45 -5.72
N SER A 29 -8.29 6.55 -7.03
CA SER A 29 -7.33 7.43 -7.70
C SER A 29 -7.87 8.84 -7.82
N SER A 30 -7.18 9.81 -7.25
CA SER A 30 -7.34 11.23 -7.60
C SER A 30 -6.36 11.58 -8.72
N GLY A 31 -6.83 11.66 -9.96
CA GLY A 31 -6.09 12.27 -11.07
C GLY A 31 -5.05 11.42 -11.83
N LYS A 32 -4.76 10.19 -11.44
CA LYS A 32 -3.92 9.26 -12.20
C LYS A 32 -4.75 8.06 -12.65
N SER A 33 -4.63 7.63 -13.91
CA SER A 33 -5.21 6.37 -14.37
C SER A 33 -4.43 5.19 -13.76
N PRO A 34 -4.96 4.48 -12.76
CA PRO A 34 -4.32 3.30 -12.23
C PRO A 34 -4.39 2.15 -13.25
N LEU A 35 -3.46 1.20 -13.17
CA LEU A 35 -3.49 0.01 -14.01
C LEU A 35 -4.68 -0.90 -13.67
N PHE A 36 -4.98 -1.02 -12.38
CA PHE A 36 -6.08 -1.81 -11.86
C PHE A 36 -7.18 -0.90 -11.27
N SER A 37 -8.44 -1.28 -11.47
CA SER A 37 -9.55 -0.61 -10.80
C SER A 37 -9.40 -0.67 -9.28
N LEU A 38 -10.09 0.19 -8.54
CA LEU A 38 -10.10 0.13 -7.08
C LEU A 38 -10.53 -1.26 -6.58
N LYS A 39 -11.59 -1.81 -7.18
CA LYS A 39 -12.09 -3.14 -6.86
C LYS A 39 -11.04 -4.23 -7.06
N ASP A 40 -10.33 -4.21 -8.19
CA ASP A 40 -9.28 -5.19 -8.48
C ASP A 40 -8.12 -5.07 -7.49
N ARG A 41 -7.70 -3.83 -7.17
CA ARG A 41 -6.61 -3.59 -6.22
C ARG A 41 -6.94 -4.07 -4.81
N VAL A 42 -8.19 -3.89 -4.38
CA VAL A 42 -8.68 -4.42 -3.10
C VAL A 42 -8.67 -5.95 -3.12
N ALA A 43 -9.22 -6.58 -4.16
CA ALA A 43 -9.26 -8.03 -4.28
C ALA A 43 -7.85 -8.66 -4.28
N LEU A 44 -6.92 -8.10 -5.06
CA LEU A 44 -5.53 -8.55 -5.10
C LEU A 44 -4.82 -8.40 -3.75
N ALA A 45 -5.08 -7.30 -3.04
CA ALA A 45 -4.52 -7.09 -1.71
C ALA A 45 -5.12 -8.06 -0.68
N GLN A 46 -6.42 -8.34 -0.74
CA GLN A 46 -7.08 -9.31 0.13
C GLN A 46 -6.50 -10.71 -0.07
N GLU A 47 -6.31 -11.15 -1.32
CA GLU A 47 -5.74 -12.45 -1.63
C GLU A 47 -4.27 -12.53 -1.20
N ALA A 48 -3.47 -11.52 -1.48
CA ALA A 48 -2.04 -11.50 -1.11
C ALA A 48 -1.81 -11.47 0.42
N LEU A 49 -2.72 -10.87 1.18
CA LEU A 49 -2.58 -10.67 2.61
C LEU A 49 -3.40 -11.66 3.46
N GLN A 50 -4.16 -12.56 2.85
CA GLN A 50 -5.08 -13.48 3.57
C GLN A 50 -4.42 -14.35 4.64
N GLY A 51 -3.11 -14.60 4.53
CA GLY A 51 -2.33 -15.37 5.52
C GLY A 51 -1.83 -14.56 6.73
N ILE A 52 -2.14 -13.25 6.81
CA ILE A 52 -1.71 -12.39 7.90
C ILE A 52 -2.89 -12.14 8.84
N SER A 53 -2.75 -12.54 10.10
CA SER A 53 -3.79 -12.36 11.12
C SER A 53 -4.05 -10.89 11.43
N HIS A 54 -5.28 -10.56 11.80
CA HIS A 54 -5.71 -9.23 12.23
C HIS A 54 -5.56 -8.14 11.16
N VAL A 55 -5.57 -8.53 9.86
CA VAL A 55 -5.47 -7.61 8.73
C VAL A 55 -6.79 -7.60 7.98
N ARG A 56 -7.34 -6.41 7.76
CA ARG A 56 -8.48 -6.17 6.85
C ARG A 56 -8.03 -5.29 5.69
N VAL A 57 -8.59 -5.48 4.52
CA VAL A 57 -8.31 -4.65 3.34
C VAL A 57 -9.59 -3.98 2.88
N LEU A 58 -9.59 -2.66 2.81
CA LEU A 58 -10.72 -1.84 2.43
C LEU A 58 -10.32 -0.84 1.36
N GLY A 59 -11.22 -0.61 0.39
CA GLY A 59 -11.11 0.49 -0.55
C GLY A 59 -11.76 1.74 0.02
N PHE A 60 -11.20 2.91 -0.25
CA PHE A 60 -11.82 4.18 0.12
C PHE A 60 -11.62 5.23 -0.97
N GLU A 61 -12.51 6.21 -0.98
CA GLU A 61 -12.45 7.41 -1.81
C GLU A 61 -12.46 8.64 -0.91
N GLY A 62 -11.90 9.75 -1.40
CA GLY A 62 -11.83 10.99 -0.63
C GLY A 62 -10.58 11.09 0.25
N LEU A 63 -10.69 11.80 1.36
CA LEU A 63 -9.57 12.10 2.23
C LEU A 63 -9.22 10.92 3.15
N LEU A 64 -7.93 10.69 3.33
CA LEU A 64 -7.44 9.67 4.26
C LEU A 64 -7.93 9.88 5.69
N ILE A 65 -8.03 11.13 6.13
CA ILE A 65 -8.51 11.45 7.49
C ILE A 65 -9.97 11.06 7.72
N ASP A 66 -10.83 11.17 6.70
CA ASP A 66 -12.22 10.75 6.79
C ASP A 66 -12.31 9.23 6.86
N PHE A 67 -11.50 8.53 6.09
CA PHE A 67 -11.39 7.07 6.16
C PHE A 67 -10.91 6.60 7.53
N LEU A 68 -9.89 7.24 8.11
CA LEU A 68 -9.43 6.94 9.46
C LEU A 68 -10.53 7.12 10.50
N GLN A 69 -11.37 8.15 10.35
CA GLN A 69 -12.51 8.37 11.24
C GLN A 69 -13.57 7.28 11.12
N GLN A 70 -13.87 6.84 9.89
CA GLN A 70 -14.81 5.75 9.65
C GLN A 70 -14.36 4.43 10.27
N GLU A 71 -13.05 4.18 10.28
CA GLU A 71 -12.45 2.96 10.83
C GLU A 71 -12.03 3.08 12.31
N ASP A 72 -12.34 4.19 12.98
CA ASP A 72 -11.92 4.52 14.36
C ASP A 72 -10.40 4.36 14.57
N ALA A 73 -9.62 4.66 13.53
CA ALA A 73 -8.18 4.54 13.55
C ALA A 73 -7.51 5.87 13.90
N ARG A 74 -6.46 5.80 14.74
CA ARG A 74 -5.65 6.95 15.16
C ARG A 74 -4.25 6.95 14.60
N PHE A 75 -3.79 5.82 14.08
CA PHE A 75 -2.44 5.66 13.55
C PHE A 75 -2.48 5.45 12.05
N VAL A 76 -1.65 6.21 11.33
CA VAL A 76 -1.35 5.97 9.91
C VAL A 76 0.04 5.40 9.82
N LEU A 77 0.17 4.20 9.27
CA LEU A 77 1.47 3.61 9.01
C LEU A 77 1.88 3.85 7.56
N ARG A 78 3.08 4.41 7.39
CA ARG A 78 3.66 4.71 6.07
C ARG A 78 5.03 4.07 5.93
N GLY A 79 5.31 3.50 4.78
CA GLY A 79 6.63 2.99 4.43
C GLY A 79 7.53 4.09 3.89
N LEU A 80 8.76 4.18 4.38
CA LEU A 80 9.81 5.08 3.87
C LEU A 80 10.94 4.25 3.27
N ARG A 81 11.20 4.41 1.96
CA ARG A 81 12.25 3.69 1.23
C ARG A 81 13.51 4.50 1.01
N ALA A 82 13.38 5.80 0.78
CA ALA A 82 14.47 6.68 0.42
C ALA A 82 14.25 8.09 0.99
N VAL A 83 15.32 8.89 1.00
CA VAL A 83 15.28 10.30 1.43
C VAL A 83 14.27 11.10 0.61
N SER A 84 14.13 10.81 -0.68
CA SER A 84 13.15 11.46 -1.56
C SER A 84 11.69 11.20 -1.19
N ASP A 85 11.39 10.07 -0.55
CA ASP A 85 10.05 9.79 -0.05
C ASP A 85 9.76 10.55 1.26
N PHE A 86 10.79 10.80 2.06
CA PHE A 86 10.67 11.36 3.40
C PHE A 86 10.06 12.76 3.41
N GLU A 87 10.52 13.64 2.56
CA GLU A 87 10.04 15.04 2.55
C GLU A 87 8.53 15.11 2.30
N TYR A 88 8.05 14.39 1.28
CA TYR A 88 6.62 14.33 0.96
C TYR A 88 5.80 13.69 2.10
N GLU A 89 6.26 12.56 2.60
CA GLU A 89 5.58 11.83 3.68
C GLU A 89 5.55 12.61 4.98
N PHE A 90 6.63 13.34 5.29
CA PHE A 90 6.72 14.23 6.46
C PHE A 90 5.73 15.40 6.36
N GLN A 91 5.65 16.05 5.20
CA GLN A 91 4.68 17.12 4.95
C GLN A 91 3.24 16.59 5.09
N LEU A 92 2.95 15.44 4.51
CA LEU A 92 1.62 14.82 4.58
C LEU A 92 1.23 14.48 6.03
N ALA A 93 2.16 13.95 6.83
CA ALA A 93 1.94 13.68 8.25
C ALA A 93 1.61 14.94 9.04
N GLY A 94 2.34 16.04 8.79
CA GLY A 94 2.10 17.35 9.40
C GLY A 94 0.71 17.91 9.04
N MET A 95 0.31 17.81 7.78
CA MET A 95 -1.01 18.26 7.32
C MET A 95 -2.14 17.41 7.90
N ASN A 96 -1.99 16.09 7.94
CA ASN A 96 -2.98 15.19 8.54
C ASN A 96 -3.20 15.53 10.02
N ARG A 97 -2.11 15.73 10.79
CA ARG A 97 -2.19 16.14 12.20
C ARG A 97 -2.83 17.52 12.37
N ARG A 98 -2.59 18.46 11.45
CA ARG A 98 -3.22 19.77 11.49
C ARG A 98 -4.72 19.71 11.29
N MET A 99 -5.18 18.82 10.39
CA MET A 99 -6.60 18.61 10.14
C MET A 99 -7.27 17.78 11.24
N ARG A 100 -6.56 16.80 11.80
CA ARG A 100 -7.01 15.93 12.89
C ARG A 100 -5.89 15.72 13.91
N PRO A 101 -5.88 16.48 15.01
CA PRO A 101 -4.80 16.46 16.01
C PRO A 101 -4.63 15.12 16.76
N ASP A 102 -5.64 14.26 16.74
CA ASP A 102 -5.63 12.92 17.37
C ASP A 102 -5.01 11.83 16.48
N ILE A 103 -4.63 12.15 15.22
CA ILE A 103 -3.99 11.23 14.31
C ILE A 103 -2.46 11.33 14.40
N GLU A 104 -1.81 10.19 14.55
CA GLU A 104 -0.35 10.08 14.48
C GLU A 104 0.09 9.25 13.28
N THR A 105 1.20 9.67 12.65
CA THR A 105 1.82 8.92 11.55
C THR A 105 3.06 8.19 12.05
N VAL A 106 3.09 6.89 11.81
CA VAL A 106 4.22 6.01 12.13
C VAL A 106 4.92 5.65 10.83
N PHE A 107 6.23 5.85 10.79
CA PHE A 107 7.06 5.49 9.64
C PHE A 107 7.81 4.20 9.90
N LEU A 108 7.76 3.28 8.94
CA LEU A 108 8.57 2.07 8.93
C LEU A 108 9.44 2.03 7.68
N THR A 109 10.69 1.64 7.85
CA THR A 109 11.56 1.30 6.72
C THR A 109 11.25 -0.12 6.26
N PRO A 110 11.25 -0.40 4.95
CA PRO A 110 11.13 -1.77 4.44
C PRO A 110 12.36 -2.60 4.82
N SER A 111 12.24 -3.92 4.76
CA SER A 111 13.38 -4.82 4.81
C SER A 111 14.36 -4.52 3.68
N GLU A 112 15.65 -4.80 3.87
CA GLU A 112 16.72 -4.43 2.92
C GLU A 112 16.45 -4.95 1.50
N GLU A 113 15.92 -6.16 1.36
CA GLU A 113 15.61 -6.77 0.08
C GLU A 113 14.51 -6.03 -0.71
N TYR A 114 13.70 -5.20 -0.03
CA TYR A 114 12.58 -4.46 -0.65
C TYR A 114 12.83 -2.95 -0.76
N MET A 115 13.99 -2.46 -0.34
CA MET A 115 14.30 -1.02 -0.35
C MET A 115 14.21 -0.39 -1.75
N PHE A 116 14.56 -1.15 -2.79
CA PHE A 116 14.53 -0.69 -4.19
C PHE A 116 13.22 -1.04 -4.92
N LEU A 117 12.29 -1.70 -4.24
CA LEU A 117 11.07 -2.18 -4.85
C LEU A 117 10.06 -1.04 -5.03
N SER A 118 9.60 -0.85 -6.26
CA SER A 118 8.62 0.16 -6.63
C SER A 118 7.49 -0.46 -7.47
N ALA A 119 6.24 -0.20 -7.11
CA ALA A 119 5.09 -0.63 -7.89
C ALA A 119 5.11 -0.06 -9.32
N THR A 120 5.64 1.15 -9.51
CA THR A 120 5.79 1.76 -10.84
C THR A 120 6.77 0.97 -11.70
N ILE A 121 7.93 0.61 -11.15
CA ILE A 121 8.93 -0.19 -11.86
C ILE A 121 8.40 -1.59 -12.15
N VAL A 122 7.69 -2.21 -11.20
CA VAL A 122 7.03 -3.52 -11.40
C VAL A 122 6.07 -3.48 -12.60
N ARG A 123 5.22 -2.46 -12.67
CA ARG A 123 4.30 -2.28 -13.83
C ARG A 123 5.07 -2.13 -15.15
N GLU A 124 6.15 -1.39 -15.15
CA GLU A 124 6.97 -1.17 -16.33
C GLU A 124 7.64 -2.47 -16.81
N ILE A 125 8.27 -3.21 -15.89
CA ILE A 125 8.86 -4.52 -16.19
C ILE A 125 7.80 -5.48 -16.73
N ALA A 126 6.64 -5.58 -16.06
CA ALA A 126 5.55 -6.44 -16.51
C ALA A 126 5.06 -6.05 -17.92
N ARG A 127 4.88 -4.76 -18.20
CA ARG A 127 4.45 -4.25 -19.51
C ARG A 127 5.43 -4.65 -20.62
N LEU A 128 6.73 -4.63 -20.33
CA LEU A 128 7.79 -5.00 -21.29
C LEU A 128 8.02 -6.53 -21.38
N GLY A 129 7.30 -7.33 -20.64
CA GLY A 129 7.39 -8.78 -20.70
C GLY A 129 8.36 -9.43 -19.73
N GLY A 130 8.95 -8.66 -18.83
CA GLY A 130 9.85 -9.15 -17.81
C GLY A 130 9.13 -9.95 -16.73
N ASP A 131 9.86 -10.85 -16.06
CA ASP A 131 9.38 -11.60 -14.91
C ASP A 131 9.35 -10.72 -13.66
N VAL A 132 8.19 -10.65 -13.02
CA VAL A 132 7.97 -9.88 -11.78
C VAL A 132 7.67 -10.78 -10.57
N SER A 133 7.83 -12.09 -10.69
CA SER A 133 7.46 -13.08 -9.67
C SER A 133 8.17 -12.88 -8.32
N GLN A 134 9.38 -12.34 -8.34
CA GLN A 134 10.15 -12.01 -7.13
C GLN A 134 9.63 -10.77 -6.38
N PHE A 135 8.88 -9.91 -7.06
CA PHE A 135 8.50 -8.59 -6.54
C PHE A 135 7.07 -8.51 -6.05
N VAL A 136 6.22 -9.45 -6.47
CA VAL A 136 4.79 -9.44 -6.15
C VAL A 136 4.26 -10.84 -5.83
N HIS A 137 3.10 -10.89 -5.18
CA HIS A 137 2.40 -12.15 -4.91
C HIS A 137 1.95 -12.83 -6.22
N PRO A 138 1.85 -14.17 -6.28
CA PRO A 138 1.42 -14.91 -7.49
C PRO A 138 0.11 -14.41 -8.09
N CYS A 139 -0.89 -14.05 -7.29
CA CYS A 139 -2.15 -13.50 -7.80
C CYS A 139 -1.93 -12.20 -8.59
N VAL A 140 -0.99 -11.36 -8.16
CA VAL A 140 -0.62 -10.12 -8.84
C VAL A 140 0.13 -10.42 -10.15
N VAL A 141 1.01 -11.43 -10.17
CA VAL A 141 1.68 -11.89 -11.41
C VAL A 141 0.63 -12.26 -12.46
N ASN A 142 -0.36 -13.07 -12.06
CA ASN A 142 -1.45 -13.51 -12.94
C ASN A 142 -2.26 -12.31 -13.47
N ALA A 143 -2.61 -11.38 -12.59
CA ALA A 143 -3.36 -10.18 -12.97
C ALA A 143 -2.59 -9.28 -13.94
N LEU A 144 -1.28 -9.07 -13.71
CA LEU A 144 -0.42 -8.30 -14.60
C LEU A 144 -0.29 -8.96 -15.98
N THR A 145 -0.15 -10.29 -16.01
CA THR A 145 -0.08 -11.07 -17.27
C THR A 145 -1.37 -10.95 -18.07
N SER A 146 -2.53 -10.99 -17.40
CA SER A 146 -3.83 -10.86 -18.05
C SER A 146 -4.07 -9.46 -18.64
N LYS A 147 -3.52 -8.42 -18.04
CA LYS A 147 -3.62 -7.03 -18.53
C LYS A 147 -2.72 -6.72 -19.73
N ARG A 148 -1.78 -7.60 -20.08
CA ARG A 148 -0.90 -7.46 -21.25
C ARG A 148 -1.56 -7.90 -22.55
N ARG A 149 -2.66 -8.64 -22.48
CA ARG A 149 -3.44 -9.09 -23.65
C ARG A 149 -4.48 -8.04 -24.01
#